data_74253db050b2b5eaae18dac1c6596f5d
#
_entry.id   74253db050b2b5eaae18dac1c6596f5d
#
_cell.length_a   1.000
_cell.length_b   1.000
_cell.length_c   1.000
_cell.angle_alpha   90.00
_cell.angle_beta   90.00
_cell.angle_gamma   90.00
#
_symmetry.space_group_name_H-M   'P 1'
#
loop_
_entity.id
_entity.type
_entity.pdbx_description
1 polymer ?
#
loop_
_entity_poly.entity_id
_entity_poly.type
_entity_poly.pdbx_seq_one_letter_code
_entity_poly.pdbx_strand_id
1 'polypeptide(L)'
;IVSILMMMVAMMTITISASAQAPNQKQRISREQLAEKQAQHIAHDLAFDEKTTARFIDTYTACQKEIWALGPRIRHNQKGSEAQSEQDIRQRFERSEKILNIRQKYYQKYSQFLTQQQIQRVYEIEKNMMKRFAQHAKGGKGQPGMRGPRSRR
;
A
#
# COMPACT_ATOMS: atom_id res chain seq x y z
N ILE A 1 39.25 19.87 56.56
CA ILE A 1 38.19 18.83 56.66
C ILE A 1 37.77 18.44 55.23
N VAL A 2 38.33 17.35 54.77
CA VAL A 2 38.24 16.91 53.38
C VAL A 2 37.11 15.90 53.26
N SER A 3 36.05 16.26 52.52
CA SER A 3 34.99 15.34 52.15
C SER A 3 35.43 14.51 50.95
N ILE A 4 35.56 13.23 51.18
CA ILE A 4 35.83 12.23 50.14
C ILE A 4 34.54 11.94 49.41
N LEU A 5 34.44 12.41 48.17
CA LEU A 5 33.38 12.10 47.25
C LEU A 5 33.67 10.75 46.59
N MET A 6 32.98 9.71 47.05
CA MET A 6 33.08 8.36 46.51
C MET A 6 32.25 8.25 45.24
N MET A 7 32.93 8.27 44.12
CA MET A 7 32.34 8.11 42.77
C MET A 7 32.07 6.64 42.51
N MET A 8 30.80 6.21 42.68
CA MET A 8 30.35 4.91 42.23
C MET A 8 30.10 4.93 40.72
N VAL A 9 31.03 4.40 39.97
CA VAL A 9 30.89 4.10 38.57
C VAL A 9 30.10 2.81 38.45
N ALA A 10 28.78 2.91 38.19
CA ALA A 10 27.95 1.77 37.83
C ALA A 10 28.28 1.41 36.37
N MET A 11 29.06 0.34 36.18
CA MET A 11 29.20 -0.30 34.85
C MET A 11 27.87 -0.91 34.45
N MET A 12 27.13 -0.23 33.58
CA MET A 12 26.04 -0.86 32.82
C MET A 12 26.64 -1.75 31.75
N THR A 13 26.68 -3.04 32.00
CA THR A 13 26.94 -4.05 30.98
C THR A 13 25.76 -4.11 30.02
N ILE A 14 25.88 -3.48 28.87
CA ILE A 14 24.96 -3.60 27.76
C ILE A 14 25.17 -5.00 27.19
N THR A 15 24.34 -5.97 27.58
CA THR A 15 24.24 -7.25 26.90
C THR A 15 23.57 -7.01 25.54
N ILE A 16 24.38 -6.87 24.50
CA ILE A 16 23.89 -6.90 23.11
C ILE A 16 23.48 -8.34 22.85
N SER A 17 22.20 -8.65 23.02
CA SER A 17 21.61 -9.88 22.50
C SER A 17 21.64 -9.76 20.98
N ALA A 18 22.64 -10.35 20.35
CA ALA A 18 22.69 -10.57 18.93
C ALA A 18 21.60 -11.58 18.59
N SER A 19 20.38 -11.09 18.36
CA SER A 19 19.34 -11.86 17.69
C SER A 19 19.81 -12.12 16.27
N ALA A 20 20.28 -13.32 16.03
CA ALA A 20 20.53 -13.81 14.67
C ALA A 20 19.24 -13.73 13.88
N GLN A 21 19.05 -12.62 13.15
CA GLN A 21 17.97 -12.47 12.17
C GLN A 21 18.25 -13.48 11.07
N ALA A 22 17.39 -14.48 10.99
CA ALA A 22 17.36 -15.41 9.87
C ALA A 22 17.18 -14.60 8.57
N PRO A 23 18.06 -14.78 7.55
CA PRO A 23 17.93 -14.09 6.28
C PRO A 23 16.72 -14.67 5.52
N ASN A 24 15.80 -13.79 5.10
CA ASN A 24 14.67 -14.08 4.21
C ASN A 24 13.24 -14.16 4.79
N GLN A 25 12.89 -13.38 5.78
CA GLN A 25 11.51 -12.93 5.85
C GLN A 25 11.38 -11.68 4.97
N LYS A 26 10.88 -11.82 3.72
CA LYS A 26 10.32 -10.70 2.96
C LYS A 26 9.26 -10.08 3.85
N GLN A 27 9.62 -9.02 4.55
CA GLN A 27 8.73 -8.28 5.45
C GLN A 27 7.50 -7.87 4.62
N ARG A 28 6.35 -8.49 4.87
CA ARG A 28 5.10 -8.12 4.20
C ARG A 28 4.72 -6.74 4.69
N ILE A 29 4.93 -5.75 3.83
CA ILE A 29 4.54 -4.37 4.08
C ILE A 29 3.04 -4.35 4.39
N SER A 30 2.62 -3.66 5.46
CA SER A 30 1.20 -3.49 5.78
C SER A 30 0.50 -2.68 4.68
N ARG A 31 -0.84 -2.77 4.61
CA ARG A 31 -1.61 -1.97 3.65
C ARG A 31 -1.43 -0.47 3.87
N GLU A 32 -1.31 -0.07 5.12
CA GLU A 32 -1.10 1.33 5.49
C GLU A 32 0.28 1.82 5.07
N GLN A 33 1.32 1.06 5.35
CA GLN A 33 2.68 1.36 4.88
C GLN A 33 2.76 1.42 3.34
N LEU A 34 2.00 0.55 2.65
CA LEU A 34 1.95 0.59 1.19
C LEU A 34 1.28 1.87 0.70
N ALA A 35 0.15 2.27 1.30
CA ALA A 35 -0.54 3.51 0.92
C ALA A 35 0.31 4.74 1.20
N GLU A 36 1.00 4.77 2.34
CA GLU A 36 1.92 5.85 2.69
C GLU A 36 3.05 5.97 1.66
N LYS A 37 3.71 4.86 1.31
CA LYS A 37 4.73 4.85 0.26
C LYS A 37 4.21 5.28 -1.10
N GLN A 38 2.98 4.90 -1.44
CA GLN A 38 2.34 5.35 -2.68
C GLN A 38 2.09 6.86 -2.65
N ALA A 39 1.60 7.40 -1.53
CA ALA A 39 1.39 8.82 -1.36
C ALA A 39 2.70 9.61 -1.43
N GLN A 40 3.76 9.13 -0.76
CA GLN A 40 5.10 9.73 -0.83
C GLN A 40 5.64 9.75 -2.27
N HIS A 41 5.47 8.67 -3.02
CA HIS A 41 5.88 8.61 -4.42
C HIS A 41 5.12 9.62 -5.28
N ILE A 42 3.79 9.72 -5.14
CA ILE A 42 2.97 10.69 -5.86
C ILE A 42 3.38 12.12 -5.52
N ALA A 43 3.57 12.42 -4.23
CA ALA A 43 3.97 13.75 -3.77
C ALA A 43 5.34 14.16 -4.34
N HIS A 44 6.29 13.22 -4.37
CA HIS A 44 7.61 13.41 -4.98
C HIS A 44 7.51 13.67 -6.49
N ASP A 45 6.74 12.85 -7.22
CA ASP A 45 6.57 12.98 -8.68
C ASP A 45 5.91 14.32 -9.08
N LEU A 46 5.08 14.87 -8.18
CA LEU A 46 4.41 16.16 -8.38
C LEU A 46 5.17 17.33 -7.75
N ALA A 47 6.35 17.09 -7.18
CA ALA A 47 7.20 18.07 -6.54
C ALA A 47 6.44 18.94 -5.51
N PHE A 48 5.61 18.31 -4.66
CA PHE A 48 4.93 19.03 -3.59
C PHE A 48 5.92 19.55 -2.56
N ASP A 49 5.66 20.73 -2.00
CA ASP A 49 6.38 21.22 -0.84
C ASP A 49 6.10 20.35 0.41
N GLU A 50 6.89 20.52 1.45
CA GLU A 50 6.80 19.69 2.67
C GLU A 50 5.42 19.73 3.31
N LYS A 51 4.80 20.91 3.42
CA LYS A 51 3.46 21.10 4.01
C LYS A 51 2.38 20.42 3.17
N THR A 52 2.42 20.59 1.86
CA THR A 52 1.49 19.97 0.92
C THR A 52 1.67 18.45 0.92
N THR A 53 2.92 17.97 0.96
CA THR A 53 3.27 16.54 1.04
C THR A 53 2.66 15.90 2.28
N ALA A 54 2.86 16.47 3.47
CA ALA A 54 2.31 15.94 4.72
C ALA A 54 0.78 15.85 4.65
N ARG A 55 0.11 16.95 4.24
CA ARG A 55 -1.35 16.98 4.10
C ARG A 55 -1.87 15.99 3.06
N PHE A 56 -1.12 15.80 1.97
CA PHE A 56 -1.47 14.85 0.91
C PHE A 56 -1.38 13.41 1.42
N ILE A 57 -0.29 13.03 2.11
CA ILE A 57 -0.10 11.68 2.67
C ILE A 57 -1.24 11.33 3.62
N ASP A 58 -1.60 12.23 4.54
CA ASP A 58 -2.70 12.03 5.48
C ASP A 58 -4.04 11.85 4.76
N THR A 59 -4.32 12.71 3.77
CA THR A 59 -5.58 12.66 3.01
C THR A 59 -5.66 11.41 2.17
N TYR A 60 -4.57 11.01 1.50
CA TYR A 60 -4.51 9.83 0.64
C TYR A 60 -4.67 8.55 1.46
N THR A 61 -3.92 8.41 2.56
CA THR A 61 -4.02 7.25 3.46
C THR A 61 -5.40 7.10 4.07
N ALA A 62 -6.03 8.20 4.47
CA ALA A 62 -7.40 8.18 4.97
C ALA A 62 -8.40 7.72 3.89
N CYS A 63 -8.24 8.17 2.64
CA CYS A 63 -9.04 7.69 1.51
C CYS A 63 -8.90 6.18 1.31
N GLN A 64 -7.67 5.67 1.31
CA GLN A 64 -7.42 4.25 1.14
C GLN A 64 -8.02 3.41 2.29
N LYS A 65 -7.92 3.89 3.53
CA LYS A 65 -8.53 3.23 4.70
C LYS A 65 -10.05 3.12 4.57
N GLU A 66 -10.75 4.17 4.15
CA GLU A 66 -12.20 4.13 3.92
C GLU A 66 -12.57 3.14 2.79
N ILE A 67 -11.79 3.08 1.71
CA ILE A 67 -12.01 2.11 0.64
C ILE A 67 -11.80 0.67 1.14
N TRP A 68 -10.79 0.42 1.98
CA TRP A 68 -10.55 -0.92 2.55
C TRP A 68 -11.62 -1.34 3.56
N ALA A 69 -12.21 -0.39 4.29
CA ALA A 69 -13.31 -0.66 5.21
C ALA A 69 -14.56 -1.25 4.52
N LEU A 70 -14.70 -1.06 3.19
CA LEU A 70 -15.74 -1.71 2.40
C LEU A 70 -15.55 -3.23 2.26
N GLY A 71 -14.47 -3.78 2.81
CA GLY A 71 -14.16 -5.22 2.76
C GLY A 71 -13.54 -5.68 1.42
N PRO A 72 -13.35 -6.99 1.25
CA PRO A 72 -12.73 -7.56 0.06
C PRO A 72 -13.63 -7.41 -1.18
N ARG A 73 -13.02 -7.46 -2.37
CA ARG A 73 -13.78 -7.54 -3.63
C ARG A 73 -14.48 -8.90 -3.72
N ILE A 74 -15.75 -8.89 -4.08
CA ILE A 74 -16.51 -10.09 -4.37
C ILE A 74 -15.91 -10.75 -5.60
N ARG A 75 -15.46 -11.98 -5.46
CA ARG A 75 -14.96 -12.77 -6.59
C ARG A 75 -16.13 -13.45 -7.27
N HIS A 76 -16.17 -13.40 -8.60
CA HIS A 76 -17.16 -14.14 -9.36
C HIS A 76 -16.98 -15.65 -9.14
N ASN A 77 -18.04 -16.32 -8.68
CA ASN A 77 -18.08 -17.76 -8.61
C ASN A 77 -18.65 -18.28 -9.94
N GLN A 78 -17.79 -18.80 -10.82
CA GLN A 78 -18.19 -19.32 -12.12
C GLN A 78 -19.15 -20.53 -12.04
N LYS A 79 -19.29 -21.13 -10.85
CA LYS A 79 -20.17 -22.29 -10.60
C LYS A 79 -21.42 -21.94 -9.80
N GLY A 80 -21.71 -20.65 -9.61
CA GLY A 80 -22.88 -20.18 -8.89
C GLY A 80 -24.16 -20.34 -9.71
N SER A 81 -25.31 -20.39 -9.00
CA SER A 81 -26.64 -20.33 -9.65
C SER A 81 -26.87 -18.95 -10.27
N GLU A 82 -27.89 -18.83 -11.12
CA GLU A 82 -28.33 -17.57 -11.74
C GLU A 82 -28.62 -16.51 -10.65
N ALA A 83 -29.38 -16.88 -9.61
CA ALA A 83 -29.70 -16.00 -8.50
C ALA A 83 -28.42 -15.51 -7.76
N GLN A 84 -27.42 -16.37 -7.59
CA GLN A 84 -26.14 -16.00 -7.00
C GLN A 84 -25.38 -15.03 -7.90
N SER A 85 -25.42 -15.24 -9.22
CA SER A 85 -24.78 -14.37 -10.19
C SER A 85 -25.41 -12.97 -10.22
N GLU A 86 -26.74 -12.89 -10.13
CA GLU A 86 -27.47 -11.62 -10.01
C GLU A 86 -27.08 -10.87 -8.72
N GLN A 87 -27.05 -11.56 -7.59
CA GLN A 87 -26.66 -10.99 -6.31
C GLN A 87 -25.22 -10.47 -6.35
N ASP A 88 -24.28 -11.23 -6.92
CA ASP A 88 -22.87 -10.83 -7.07
C ASP A 88 -22.74 -9.55 -7.92
N ILE A 89 -23.55 -9.42 -8.98
CA ILE A 89 -23.57 -8.23 -9.84
C ILE A 89 -24.09 -7.02 -9.06
N ARG A 90 -25.22 -7.14 -8.36
CA ARG A 90 -25.80 -6.07 -7.54
C ARG A 90 -24.80 -5.58 -6.49
N GLN A 91 -24.17 -6.48 -5.75
CA GLN A 91 -23.16 -6.14 -4.74
C GLN A 91 -21.94 -5.45 -5.34
N ARG A 92 -21.55 -5.79 -6.57
CA ARG A 92 -20.45 -5.07 -7.27
C ARG A 92 -20.84 -3.64 -7.62
N PHE A 93 -22.08 -3.42 -8.08
CA PHE A 93 -22.56 -2.07 -8.37
C PHE A 93 -22.63 -1.22 -7.09
N GLU A 94 -23.23 -1.73 -6.02
CA GLU A 94 -23.28 -1.04 -4.73
C GLU A 94 -21.88 -0.69 -4.20
N ARG A 95 -20.95 -1.64 -4.31
CA ARG A 95 -19.55 -1.39 -3.92
C ARG A 95 -18.88 -0.31 -4.78
N SER A 96 -19.13 -0.32 -6.09
CA SER A 96 -18.58 0.67 -7.02
C SER A 96 -19.11 2.07 -6.71
N GLU A 97 -20.38 2.18 -6.38
CA GLU A 97 -21.03 3.42 -5.95
C GLU A 97 -20.41 3.94 -4.63
N LYS A 98 -20.26 3.06 -3.63
CA LYS A 98 -19.61 3.43 -2.36
C LYS A 98 -18.17 3.93 -2.59
N ILE A 99 -17.40 3.28 -3.46
CA ILE A 99 -16.04 3.71 -3.82
C ILE A 99 -16.08 5.07 -4.52
N LEU A 100 -17.04 5.28 -5.44
CA LEU A 100 -17.20 6.55 -6.14
C LEU A 100 -17.50 7.70 -5.15
N ASN A 101 -18.41 7.48 -4.23
CA ASN A 101 -18.77 8.44 -3.21
C ASN A 101 -17.57 8.80 -2.30
N ILE A 102 -16.78 7.81 -1.89
CA ILE A 102 -15.54 8.05 -1.14
C ILE A 102 -14.58 8.88 -2.00
N ARG A 103 -14.35 8.54 -3.27
CA ARG A 103 -13.47 9.30 -4.15
C ARG A 103 -13.92 10.73 -4.37
N GLN A 104 -15.22 10.98 -4.52
CA GLN A 104 -15.78 12.34 -4.62
C GLN A 104 -15.56 13.14 -3.34
N LYS A 105 -15.80 12.52 -2.16
CA LYS A 105 -15.51 13.13 -0.86
C LYS A 105 -14.03 13.56 -0.75
N TYR A 106 -13.10 12.69 -1.16
CA TYR A 106 -11.67 12.99 -1.07
C TYR A 106 -11.21 13.95 -2.18
N TYR A 107 -11.84 13.95 -3.34
CA TYR A 107 -11.63 14.99 -4.35
C TYR A 107 -11.91 16.37 -3.77
N GLN A 108 -13.02 16.56 -3.04
CA GLN A 108 -13.33 17.81 -2.36
C GLN A 108 -12.25 18.20 -1.33
N LYS A 109 -11.69 17.22 -0.62
CA LYS A 109 -10.59 17.48 0.32
C LYS A 109 -9.31 17.90 -0.41
N TYR A 110 -8.95 17.23 -1.51
CA TYR A 110 -7.79 17.60 -2.33
C TYR A 110 -7.94 19.01 -2.92
N SER A 111 -9.11 19.37 -3.38
CA SER A 111 -9.40 20.70 -3.97
C SER A 111 -9.19 21.87 -2.99
N GLN A 112 -9.05 21.60 -1.69
CA GLN A 112 -8.73 22.63 -0.70
C GLN A 112 -7.26 23.07 -0.69
N PHE A 113 -6.36 22.26 -1.28
CA PHE A 113 -4.92 22.53 -1.21
C PHE A 113 -4.14 22.12 -2.46
N LEU A 114 -4.77 21.44 -3.42
CA LEU A 114 -4.19 21.10 -4.72
C LEU A 114 -4.94 21.79 -5.85
N THR A 115 -4.24 22.10 -6.93
CA THR A 115 -4.86 22.57 -8.18
C THR A 115 -5.57 21.41 -8.89
N GLN A 116 -6.51 21.72 -9.77
CA GLN A 116 -7.22 20.70 -10.55
C GLN A 116 -6.27 19.87 -11.43
N GLN A 117 -5.23 20.50 -11.97
CA GLN A 117 -4.20 19.80 -12.74
C GLN A 117 -3.39 18.82 -11.88
N GLN A 118 -3.04 19.21 -10.65
CA GLN A 118 -2.36 18.33 -9.72
C GLN A 118 -3.24 17.14 -9.33
N ILE A 119 -4.53 17.35 -9.06
CA ILE A 119 -5.48 16.28 -8.75
C ILE A 119 -5.61 15.30 -9.93
N GLN A 120 -5.72 15.81 -11.16
CA GLN A 120 -5.75 14.96 -12.35
C GLN A 120 -4.49 14.10 -12.44
N ARG A 121 -3.31 14.69 -12.22
CA ARG A 121 -2.03 13.97 -12.24
C ARG A 121 -1.94 12.92 -11.11
N VAL A 122 -2.47 13.20 -9.92
CA VAL A 122 -2.58 12.20 -8.85
C VAL A 122 -3.30 10.94 -9.33
N TYR A 123 -4.49 11.11 -9.94
CA TYR A 123 -5.27 9.98 -10.46
C TYR A 123 -4.58 9.24 -11.62
N GLU A 124 -3.86 9.95 -12.48
CA GLU A 124 -3.07 9.32 -13.55
C GLU A 124 -1.93 8.46 -13.01
N ILE A 125 -1.17 8.98 -12.04
CA ILE A 125 -0.07 8.24 -11.41
C ILE A 125 -0.63 7.02 -10.67
N GLU A 126 -1.70 7.18 -9.88
CA GLU A 126 -2.38 6.08 -9.18
C GLU A 126 -2.80 4.97 -10.17
N LYS A 127 -3.45 5.35 -11.29
CA LYS A 127 -3.87 4.42 -12.35
C LYS A 127 -2.67 3.65 -12.94
N ASN A 128 -1.56 4.35 -13.18
CA ASN A 128 -0.35 3.74 -13.74
C ASN A 128 0.32 2.79 -12.73
N MET A 129 0.40 3.15 -11.46
CA MET A 129 0.86 2.25 -10.41
C MET A 129 0.02 0.98 -10.33
N MET A 130 -1.31 1.09 -10.36
CA MET A 130 -2.22 -0.05 -10.33
C MET A 130 -2.03 -0.98 -11.54
N LYS A 131 -1.80 -0.42 -12.74
CA LYS A 131 -1.49 -1.22 -13.94
C LYS A 131 -0.18 -2.00 -13.77
N ARG A 132 0.88 -1.36 -13.27
CA ARG A 132 2.17 -2.02 -13.00
C ARG A 132 2.02 -3.17 -12.01
N PHE A 133 1.32 -2.96 -10.89
CA PHE A 133 1.05 -4.04 -9.92
C PHE A 133 0.28 -5.20 -10.55
N ALA A 134 -0.73 -4.93 -11.38
CA ALA A 134 -1.49 -5.97 -12.05
C ALA A 134 -0.63 -6.79 -13.05
N GLN A 135 0.33 -6.14 -13.73
CA GLN A 135 1.26 -6.81 -14.64
C GLN A 135 2.25 -7.70 -13.88
N HIS A 136 2.84 -7.20 -12.78
CA HIS A 136 3.74 -8.00 -11.95
C HIS A 136 3.04 -9.21 -11.30
N ALA A 137 1.79 -9.07 -10.90
CA ALA A 137 0.99 -10.17 -10.36
C ALA A 137 0.70 -11.26 -11.41
N LYS A 138 0.62 -10.91 -12.70
CA LYS A 138 0.45 -11.87 -13.80
C LYS A 138 1.76 -12.52 -14.23
N GLY A 139 2.88 -11.77 -14.25
CA GLY A 139 4.20 -12.27 -14.66
C GLY A 139 4.83 -13.26 -13.68
N GLY A 140 4.46 -13.23 -12.41
CA GLY A 140 4.98 -14.16 -11.40
C GLY A 140 4.44 -15.60 -11.47
N LYS A 141 3.50 -15.89 -12.37
CA LYS A 141 2.89 -17.23 -12.54
C LYS A 141 3.40 -18.04 -13.74
N GLY A 142 4.41 -17.55 -14.45
CA GLY A 142 4.84 -18.23 -15.69
C GLY A 142 6.33 -18.14 -15.91
N GLN A 143 7.13 -18.88 -15.14
CA GLN A 143 8.40 -19.37 -15.63
C GLN A 143 8.17 -20.83 -16.03
N PRO A 144 7.99 -21.14 -17.35
CA PRO A 144 8.07 -22.52 -17.81
C PRO A 144 9.50 -22.96 -17.58
N GLY A 145 9.70 -24.02 -16.76
CA GLY A 145 10.99 -24.62 -16.56
C GLY A 145 11.67 -24.86 -17.90
N MET A 146 12.90 -24.36 -18.04
CA MET A 146 13.82 -24.77 -19.12
C MET A 146 13.90 -26.28 -19.11
N ARG A 147 13.19 -26.92 -20.04
CA ARG A 147 13.48 -28.31 -20.41
C ARG A 147 14.86 -28.30 -21.07
N GLY A 148 15.86 -28.74 -20.34
CA GLY A 148 17.18 -29.04 -20.89
C GLY A 148 17.08 -29.97 -22.10
N PRO A 149 18.04 -29.90 -23.05
CA PRO A 149 18.01 -30.72 -24.26
C PRO A 149 18.10 -32.22 -23.89
N ARG A 150 17.08 -32.99 -24.31
CA ARG A 150 17.15 -34.46 -24.28
C ARG A 150 18.27 -34.92 -25.21
N SER A 151 19.38 -35.33 -24.62
CA SER A 151 20.41 -36.14 -25.32
C SER A 151 19.78 -37.42 -25.84
N ARG A 152 19.69 -37.54 -27.15
CA ARG A 152 19.44 -38.87 -27.83
C ARG A 152 20.72 -39.68 -27.78
N ARG A 153 20.65 -40.82 -27.22
CA ARG A 153 21.46 -41.98 -27.55
C ARG A 153 20.56 -43.08 -28.10
#